data_ddd6b639717cefa94094d2ca6c17890a
#
_entry.id   ddd6b639717cefa94094d2ca6c17890a
#
_cell.length_a   1.000
_cell.length_b   1.000
_cell.length_c   1.000
_cell.angle_alpha   90.00
_cell.angle_beta   90.00
_cell.angle_gamma   90.00
#
_symmetry.space_group_name_H-M   'P 1'
#
loop_
_entity.id
_entity.type
_entity.pdbx_description
1 polymer ?
#
loop_
_entity_poly.entity_id
_entity_poly.type
_entity_poly.pdbx_seq_one_letter_code
_entity_poly.pdbx_strand_id
1 'polypeptide(L)'
;KLMLHELRAAVGHLAKDELPTTFKMLARVSKIMEQLVHAWDVLATMTPPEYSAIRPYLAQSSGFQSWQYRCIEFSLGNKNAAMLHPHAHRPDLLAHVSPLGWEHINLTGEYRWPKP
;
A
#
# COMPACT_ATOMS: atom_id res chain seq x y z
N LYS A 1 -8.58 -0.50 3.36
CA LYS A 1 -8.58 -1.54 4.42
C LYS A 1 -8.87 -2.93 3.85
N LEU A 2 -9.96 -3.13 3.09
CA LEU A 2 -10.32 -4.43 2.50
C LEU A 2 -9.21 -5.00 1.61
N MET A 3 -8.65 -4.20 0.70
CA MET A 3 -7.58 -4.62 -0.21
C MET A 3 -6.35 -5.15 0.57
N LEU A 4 -5.93 -4.46 1.62
CA LEU A 4 -4.80 -4.90 2.45
C LEU A 4 -5.11 -6.21 3.18
N HIS A 5 -6.36 -6.39 3.63
CA HIS A 5 -6.81 -7.64 4.25
C HIS A 5 -6.71 -8.83 3.28
N GLU A 6 -7.29 -8.70 2.09
CA GLU A 6 -7.24 -9.74 1.06
C GLU A 6 -5.82 -10.06 0.61
N LEU A 7 -4.98 -9.03 0.47
CA LEU A 7 -3.58 -9.22 0.08
C LEU A 7 -2.78 -9.98 1.13
N ARG A 8 -2.95 -9.65 2.41
CA ARG A 8 -2.31 -10.38 3.52
C ARG A 8 -2.77 -11.84 3.60
N ALA A 9 -4.06 -12.08 3.40
CA ALA A 9 -4.60 -13.43 3.34
C ALA A 9 -4.02 -14.21 2.15
N ALA A 10 -3.92 -13.59 0.98
CA ALA A 10 -3.31 -14.20 -0.21
C ALA A 10 -1.85 -14.60 0.05
N VAL A 11 -1.05 -13.73 0.68
CA VAL A 11 0.33 -14.04 1.08
C VAL A 11 0.38 -15.22 2.05
N GLY A 12 -0.53 -15.28 3.03
CA GLY A 12 -0.62 -16.38 3.98
C GLY A 12 -0.97 -17.72 3.34
N HIS A 13 -1.85 -17.73 2.33
CA HIS A 13 -2.19 -18.95 1.57
C HIS A 13 -1.06 -19.35 0.60
N LEU A 14 -0.38 -18.36 0.01
CA LEU A 14 0.79 -18.62 -0.84
C LEU A 14 1.91 -19.32 -0.06
N ALA A 15 2.16 -18.87 1.16
CA ALA A 15 3.17 -19.48 2.05
C ALA A 15 2.85 -20.95 2.42
N LYS A 16 1.59 -21.38 2.26
CA LYS A 16 1.14 -22.77 2.48
C LYS A 16 0.98 -23.57 1.18
N ASP A 17 1.40 -22.99 0.05
CA ASP A 17 1.24 -23.57 -1.29
C ASP A 17 -0.24 -23.80 -1.71
N GLU A 18 -1.16 -23.03 -1.13
CA GLU A 18 -2.59 -23.09 -1.44
C GLU A 18 -2.92 -22.19 -2.65
N LEU A 19 -2.38 -22.52 -3.83
CA LEU A 19 -2.44 -21.69 -5.03
C LEU A 19 -3.87 -21.33 -5.49
N PRO A 20 -4.86 -22.25 -5.53
CA PRO A 20 -6.21 -21.89 -5.98
C PRO A 20 -6.85 -20.78 -5.12
N THR A 21 -6.69 -20.87 -3.79
CA THR A 21 -7.19 -19.88 -2.85
C THR A 21 -6.45 -18.55 -3.01
N THR A 22 -5.12 -18.60 -3.17
CA THR A 22 -4.28 -17.43 -3.41
C THR A 22 -4.74 -16.68 -4.67
N PHE A 23 -4.90 -17.37 -5.79
CA PHE A 23 -5.33 -16.74 -7.06
C PHE A 23 -6.73 -16.12 -6.96
N LYS A 24 -7.66 -16.77 -6.26
CA LYS A 24 -8.99 -16.21 -6.01
C LYS A 24 -8.93 -14.90 -5.22
N MET A 25 -8.06 -14.82 -4.20
CA MET A 25 -7.87 -13.60 -3.43
C MET A 25 -7.19 -12.50 -4.24
N LEU A 26 -6.16 -12.82 -5.02
CA LEU A 26 -5.49 -11.87 -5.91
C LEU A 26 -6.43 -11.31 -6.98
N ALA A 27 -7.33 -12.13 -7.53
CA ALA A 27 -8.36 -11.66 -8.45
C ALA A 27 -9.30 -10.64 -7.77
N ARG A 28 -9.65 -10.86 -6.49
CA ARG A 28 -10.42 -9.90 -5.71
C ARG A 28 -9.64 -8.61 -5.45
N VAL A 29 -8.36 -8.71 -5.10
CA VAL A 29 -7.45 -7.56 -4.96
C VAL A 29 -7.42 -6.73 -6.24
N SER A 30 -7.31 -7.38 -7.41
CA SER A 30 -7.35 -6.73 -8.72
C SER A 30 -8.65 -5.96 -8.94
N LYS A 31 -9.80 -6.57 -8.60
CA LYS A 31 -11.12 -5.90 -8.73
C LYS A 31 -11.28 -4.71 -7.77
N ILE A 32 -10.74 -4.79 -6.57
CA ILE A 32 -10.75 -3.66 -5.64
C ILE A 32 -9.86 -2.52 -6.18
N MET A 33 -8.69 -2.85 -6.72
CA MET A 33 -7.80 -1.86 -7.33
C MET A 33 -8.46 -1.16 -8.52
N GLU A 34 -9.14 -1.90 -9.38
CA GLU A 34 -9.91 -1.35 -10.49
C GLU A 34 -10.93 -0.29 -10.01
N GLN A 35 -11.65 -0.57 -8.93
CA GLN A 35 -12.59 0.40 -8.34
C GLN A 35 -11.88 1.63 -7.75
N LEU A 36 -10.71 1.45 -7.14
CA LEU A 36 -9.91 2.56 -6.63
C LEU A 36 -9.40 3.45 -7.77
N VAL A 37 -9.02 2.86 -8.92
CA VAL A 37 -8.64 3.62 -10.11
C VAL A 37 -9.84 4.39 -10.66
N HIS A 38 -11.01 3.75 -10.80
CA HIS A 38 -12.24 4.42 -11.29
C HIS A 38 -12.69 5.56 -10.35
N ALA A 39 -12.35 5.51 -9.06
CA ALA A 39 -12.64 6.62 -8.15
C ALA A 39 -11.93 7.93 -8.56
N TRP A 40 -10.80 7.85 -9.28
CA TRP A 40 -10.12 9.02 -9.83
C TRP A 40 -10.92 9.69 -10.95
N ASP A 41 -11.74 8.94 -11.68
CA ASP A 41 -12.61 9.50 -12.73
C ASP A 41 -13.62 10.50 -12.11
N VAL A 42 -14.11 10.19 -10.90
CA VAL A 42 -14.98 11.10 -10.14
C VAL A 42 -14.22 12.37 -9.76
N LEU A 43 -12.99 12.22 -9.22
CA LEU A 43 -12.15 13.37 -8.85
C LEU A 43 -11.75 14.20 -10.07
N ALA A 44 -11.56 13.56 -11.23
CA ALA A 44 -11.21 14.24 -12.49
C ALA A 44 -12.33 15.16 -13.01
N THR A 45 -13.56 15.02 -12.53
CA THR A 45 -14.66 15.96 -12.85
C THR A 45 -14.52 17.29 -12.14
N MET A 46 -13.68 17.38 -11.12
CA MET A 46 -13.48 18.58 -10.32
C MET A 46 -12.66 19.61 -11.07
N THR A 47 -13.15 20.84 -11.14
CA THR A 47 -12.42 21.96 -11.70
C THR A 47 -11.40 22.53 -10.70
N PRO A 48 -10.37 23.25 -11.15
CA PRO A 48 -9.41 23.91 -10.24
C PRO A 48 -10.05 24.84 -9.20
N PRO A 49 -11.06 25.66 -9.52
CA PRO A 49 -11.76 26.46 -8.52
C PRO A 49 -12.48 25.61 -7.46
N GLU A 50 -13.15 24.55 -7.85
CA GLU A 50 -13.81 23.63 -6.91
C GLU A 50 -12.81 22.96 -5.98
N TYR A 51 -11.68 22.49 -6.52
CA TYR A 51 -10.60 21.94 -5.69
C TYR A 51 -10.06 23.00 -4.72
N SER A 52 -9.84 24.22 -5.17
CA SER A 52 -9.36 25.32 -4.32
C SER A 52 -10.32 25.63 -3.18
N ALA A 53 -11.63 25.49 -3.40
CA ALA A 53 -12.63 25.71 -2.38
C ALA A 53 -12.60 24.64 -1.26
N ILE A 54 -12.29 23.39 -1.59
CA ILE A 54 -12.23 22.29 -0.61
C ILE A 54 -10.84 22.13 0.02
N ARG A 55 -9.78 22.62 -0.62
CA ARG A 55 -8.38 22.44 -0.17
C ARG A 55 -8.13 22.88 1.27
N PRO A 56 -8.67 24.00 1.79
CA PRO A 56 -8.51 24.40 3.18
C PRO A 56 -9.05 23.36 4.18
N TYR A 57 -10.13 22.67 3.84
CA TYR A 57 -10.72 21.64 4.69
C TYR A 57 -9.89 20.35 4.75
N LEU A 58 -9.05 20.13 3.75
CA LEU A 58 -8.11 19.00 3.74
C LEU A 58 -6.87 19.26 4.61
N ALA A 59 -6.66 20.52 5.03
CA ALA A 59 -5.54 20.95 5.86
C ALA A 59 -4.19 20.45 5.30
N GLN A 60 -3.39 19.78 6.14
CA GLN A 60 -2.09 19.21 5.76
C GLN A 60 -2.18 17.73 5.33
N SER A 61 -3.39 17.21 5.05
CA SER A 61 -3.54 15.82 4.64
C SER A 61 -2.83 15.54 3.30
N SER A 62 -2.24 14.36 3.22
CA SER A 62 -1.51 13.87 2.05
C SER A 62 -1.70 12.38 1.89
N GLY A 63 -1.77 11.90 0.66
CA GLY A 63 -1.79 10.46 0.34
C GLY A 63 -0.55 9.72 0.85
N PHE A 64 0.58 10.40 1.03
CA PHE A 64 1.78 9.82 1.61
C PHE A 64 1.62 9.39 3.07
N GLN A 65 0.62 9.90 3.78
CA GLN A 65 0.33 9.56 5.18
C GLN A 65 -0.44 8.24 5.34
N SER A 66 -0.91 7.64 4.25
CA SER A 66 -1.63 6.37 4.32
C SER A 66 -0.68 5.20 4.52
N TRP A 67 -0.48 4.79 5.76
CA TRP A 67 0.30 3.59 6.09
C TRP A 67 -0.28 2.31 5.46
N GLN A 68 -1.60 2.21 5.33
CA GLN A 68 -2.27 1.06 4.69
C GLN A 68 -1.87 0.96 3.22
N TYR A 69 -1.77 2.09 2.53
CA TYR A 69 -1.31 2.12 1.15
C TYR A 69 0.16 1.71 1.04
N ARG A 70 1.01 2.18 1.97
CA ARG A 70 2.41 1.73 2.05
C ARG A 70 2.51 0.21 2.23
N CYS A 71 1.69 -0.37 3.12
CA CYS A 71 1.66 -1.82 3.29
C CYS A 71 1.27 -2.55 2.01
N ILE A 72 0.34 -2.02 1.23
CA ILE A 72 -0.05 -2.60 -0.08
C ILE A 72 1.12 -2.56 -1.05
N GLU A 73 1.75 -1.40 -1.23
CA GLU A 73 2.91 -1.24 -2.13
C GLU A 73 4.03 -2.20 -1.77
N PHE A 74 4.38 -2.29 -0.51
CA PHE A 74 5.47 -3.14 -0.04
C PHE A 74 5.15 -4.63 -0.18
N SER A 75 3.90 -5.03 0.06
CA SER A 75 3.45 -6.40 -0.16
C SER A 75 3.50 -6.80 -1.65
N LEU A 76 3.35 -5.83 -2.55
CA LEU A 76 3.45 -6.02 -3.99
C LEU A 76 4.89 -5.86 -4.53
N GLY A 77 5.87 -5.64 -3.64
CA GLY A 77 7.28 -5.55 -4.00
C GLY A 77 7.81 -4.14 -4.30
N ASN A 78 6.95 -3.11 -4.30
CA ASN A 78 7.37 -1.72 -4.47
C ASN A 78 7.94 -1.16 -3.15
N LYS A 79 9.14 -1.59 -2.78
CA LYS A 79 9.80 -1.30 -1.51
C LYS A 79 10.73 -0.09 -1.64
N ASN A 80 10.19 1.10 -1.44
CA ASN A 80 10.96 2.34 -1.40
C ASN A 80 11.07 2.86 0.04
N ALA A 81 12.27 2.83 0.60
CA ALA A 81 12.55 3.25 1.97
C ALA A 81 12.17 4.73 2.24
N ALA A 82 12.27 5.61 1.23
CA ALA A 82 11.89 7.00 1.37
C ALA A 82 10.39 7.17 1.72
N MET A 83 9.54 6.21 1.35
CA MET A 83 8.12 6.22 1.67
C MET A 83 7.81 5.93 3.14
N LEU A 84 8.79 5.51 3.94
CA LEU A 84 8.66 5.37 5.39
C LEU A 84 8.87 6.69 6.14
N HIS A 85 9.55 7.65 5.54
CA HIS A 85 9.88 8.93 6.18
C HIS A 85 8.67 9.65 6.80
N PRO A 86 7.50 9.74 6.13
CA PRO A 86 6.32 10.37 6.72
C PRO A 86 5.79 9.65 7.97
N HIS A 87 6.19 8.38 8.18
CA HIS A 87 5.76 7.54 9.29
C HIS A 87 6.83 7.33 10.37
N ALA A 88 8.01 7.95 10.22
CA ALA A 88 9.15 7.75 11.14
C ALA A 88 8.83 8.07 12.60
N HIS A 89 7.88 8.98 12.84
CA HIS A 89 7.41 9.36 14.17
C HIS A 89 6.35 8.41 14.76
N ARG A 90 5.97 7.36 14.05
CA ARG A 90 4.89 6.42 14.41
C ARG A 90 5.42 4.97 14.41
N PRO A 91 6.11 4.55 15.49
CA PRO A 91 6.66 3.19 15.59
C PRO A 91 5.58 2.09 15.55
N ASP A 92 4.37 2.40 16.02
CA ASP A 92 3.19 1.53 15.90
C ASP A 92 2.83 1.22 14.44
N LEU A 93 2.93 2.19 13.55
CA LEU A 93 2.67 1.99 12.12
C LEU A 93 3.83 1.27 11.43
N LEU A 94 5.05 1.59 11.80
CA LEU A 94 6.24 0.92 11.25
C LEU A 94 6.24 -0.58 11.57
N ALA A 95 5.75 -0.97 12.75
CA ALA A 95 5.59 -2.38 13.13
C ALA A 95 4.66 -3.16 12.19
N HIS A 96 3.69 -2.51 11.55
CA HIS A 96 2.82 -3.14 10.55
C HIS A 96 3.51 -3.36 9.19
N VAL A 97 4.56 -2.62 8.91
CA VAL A 97 5.31 -2.65 7.65
C VAL A 97 6.51 -3.57 7.74
N SER A 98 7.16 -3.63 8.91
CA SER A 98 8.36 -4.44 9.17
C SER A 98 8.20 -5.93 8.78
N PRO A 99 7.08 -6.62 9.08
CA PRO A 99 6.90 -8.03 8.67
C PRO A 99 6.83 -8.24 7.15
N LEU A 100 6.83 -7.18 6.35
CA LEU A 100 6.76 -7.25 4.88
C LEU A 100 8.15 -7.32 4.22
N GLY A 101 9.17 -7.75 4.97
CA GLY A 101 10.51 -8.01 4.45
C GLY A 101 11.40 -6.77 4.34
N TRP A 102 11.25 -5.82 5.26
CA TRP A 102 12.10 -4.64 5.34
C TRP A 102 13.54 -4.95 5.73
N GLU A 103 13.76 -6.02 6.48
CA GLU A 103 15.08 -6.51 6.86
C GLU A 103 15.97 -6.86 5.65
N HIS A 104 15.37 -7.06 4.48
CA HIS A 104 16.09 -7.34 3.23
C HIS A 104 16.37 -6.08 2.39
N ILE A 105 15.98 -4.91 2.86
CA ILE A 105 16.28 -3.63 2.21
C ILE A 105 17.50 -3.02 2.90
N ASN A 106 18.57 -2.81 2.15
CA ASN A 106 19.73 -2.10 2.66
C ASN A 106 19.46 -0.59 2.82
N LEU A 107 20.38 0.12 3.47
CA LEU A 107 20.25 1.58 3.70
C LEU A 107 20.23 2.41 2.40
N THR A 108 20.60 1.84 1.26
CA THR A 108 20.50 2.48 -0.06
C THR A 108 19.13 2.29 -0.72
N GLY A 109 18.22 1.54 -0.09
CA GLY A 109 16.88 1.26 -0.61
C GLY A 109 16.84 0.10 -1.61
N GLU A 110 17.94 -0.59 -1.85
CA GLU A 110 17.99 -1.76 -2.71
C GLU A 110 17.48 -3.01 -1.98
N TYR A 111 16.65 -3.78 -2.67
CA TYR A 111 16.18 -5.07 -2.16
C TYR A 111 17.28 -6.12 -2.25
N ARG A 112 17.65 -6.69 -1.13
CA ARG A 112 18.59 -7.81 -1.09
C ARG A 112 17.80 -9.11 -0.90
N TRP A 113 17.82 -9.99 -1.89
CA TRP A 113 17.25 -11.33 -1.75
C TRP A 113 17.95 -12.10 -0.62
N PRO A 114 17.20 -12.80 0.24
CA PRO A 114 17.82 -13.75 1.16
C PRO A 114 18.68 -14.73 0.34
N LYS A 115 19.92 -14.93 0.75
CA LYS A 115 20.72 -15.99 0.14
C LYS A 115 20.07 -17.33 0.48
N PRO A 116 20.03 -18.28 -0.48
CA PRO A 116 19.53 -19.63 -0.22
C PRO A 116 20.31 -20.31 0.89
#